data_2a6f5333797b837c7b779dd6692a8546
#
_entry.id   2a6f5333797b837c7b779dd6692a8546
#
_cell.length_a   1.000
_cell.length_b   1.000
_cell.length_c   1.000
_cell.angle_alpha   90.00
_cell.angle_beta   90.00
_cell.angle_gamma   90.00
#
_symmetry.space_group_name_H-M   'P 1'
#
loop_
_entity.id
_entity.type
_entity.pdbx_description
1 polymer ?
#
loop_
_entity_poly.entity_id
_entity_poly.type
_entity_poly.pdbx_seq_one_letter_code
_entity_poly.pdbx_strand_id
1 'polypeptide(L)'
;DIVYAYISIGKELPMKLKFLGADHEVTGSCHYLMANGKNILIDCGMEQGNDVYENQELPIPASDVDYVLLTHAHIDHSGLIPLLYSKGFRGYVYTTRPTVDLCDIMLKDSAHIQMFEAEWRNRKAKRSNSLLKEFVPLYTMEDAINVMDQFVGCPYDEKIDLCDGVQIRFIDAGHLLGSASIEVWVTESTDDGDITKKIVFSGDIGNINKPIIKDPQYIKEADYVVMESTYGNRYHEECADHVEELSKIFKRTFERGGNVVIPSFAVGRTQELLYYIRQIKEKKLIDRSFDVYLDSPLAIESTSIFGKNTYECFDDEAIGLIKKGINPLTFEGLKFATTGEASKLINFDQNPKVIISASGMCEAGRIRHHLKHNLWRPECTILFVGYQALGTTGRAIVDGAKQIKLFGEPIDINAEIAQLSGASGHADKNGLLRWINSFEKKPDKVFVVHGEDSVCDEFTECLKSEYGYDAVAPYTGAEYDLTKFECISEGNREKKSRRTVTTKRNQGVFARLLAAGQRLMTVINHNEGGTNKDLAKFADQINALCDKWDR
;
A
#
# COMPACT_ATOMS: atom_id res chain seq x y z
N ASP A 1 0.03 -5.31 -52.33
CA ASP A 1 1.25 -4.50 -52.19
C ASP A 1 1.24 -3.64 -50.91
N ILE A 2 0.87 -4.22 -49.77
CA ILE A 2 1.02 -3.58 -48.42
C ILE A 2 1.48 -4.65 -47.39
N VAL A 3 2.32 -5.59 -47.76
CA VAL A 3 2.76 -6.69 -46.85
C VAL A 3 4.29 -6.69 -46.63
N TYR A 4 5.03 -5.72 -47.14
CA TYR A 4 6.49 -5.66 -46.93
C TYR A 4 6.95 -4.33 -46.36
N ALA A 5 6.72 -4.12 -45.06
CA ALA A 5 7.38 -3.05 -44.30
C ALA A 5 7.53 -3.39 -42.81
N TYR A 6 7.93 -4.61 -42.47
CA TYR A 6 8.43 -4.98 -41.15
C TYR A 6 9.74 -5.75 -41.32
N ILE A 7 10.73 -5.12 -41.94
CA ILE A 7 12.11 -5.55 -41.83
C ILE A 7 12.75 -4.59 -40.79
N SER A 8 12.96 -5.13 -39.64
CA SER A 8 14.01 -4.86 -38.66
C SER A 8 14.98 -3.72 -39.05
N ILE A 9 14.59 -2.50 -38.81
CA ILE A 9 15.52 -1.44 -38.44
C ILE A 9 15.45 -1.46 -36.93
N GLY A 10 16.57 -1.67 -36.23
CA GLY A 10 16.66 -1.60 -34.78
C GLY A 10 16.05 -0.28 -34.31
N LYS A 11 14.77 -0.28 -33.97
CA LYS A 11 14.17 0.85 -33.29
C LYS A 11 14.75 0.82 -31.89
N GLU A 12 15.58 1.82 -31.59
CA GLU A 12 15.82 2.22 -30.22
C GLU A 12 14.47 2.25 -29.51
N LEU A 13 14.26 1.35 -28.58
CA LEU A 13 13.10 1.41 -27.69
C LEU A 13 13.54 2.31 -26.53
N PRO A 14 13.20 3.60 -26.53
CA PRO A 14 13.72 4.52 -25.54
C PRO A 14 13.21 4.13 -24.15
N MET A 15 14.09 4.23 -23.16
CA MET A 15 13.72 4.10 -21.75
C MET A 15 12.71 5.18 -21.39
N LYS A 16 11.49 4.80 -21.00
CA LYS A 16 10.41 5.74 -20.70
C LYS A 16 9.80 5.48 -19.34
N LEU A 17 9.54 6.56 -18.64
CA LEU A 17 8.82 6.53 -17.37
C LEU A 17 7.50 7.30 -17.52
N LYS A 18 6.39 6.65 -17.16
CA LYS A 18 5.06 7.25 -17.17
C LYS A 18 4.42 7.13 -15.80
N PHE A 19 3.85 8.22 -15.33
CA PHE A 19 3.16 8.33 -14.05
C PHE A 19 1.68 8.02 -14.24
N LEU A 20 1.16 7.03 -13.49
CA LEU A 20 -0.20 6.52 -13.65
C LEU A 20 -1.08 6.75 -12.43
N GLY A 21 -0.47 7.01 -11.26
CA GLY A 21 -1.20 7.23 -10.02
C GLY A 21 -0.32 7.60 -8.84
N ALA A 22 -0.92 8.10 -7.79
CA ALA A 22 -0.33 8.82 -6.66
C ALA A 22 0.44 10.08 -7.11
N ASP A 23 -0.02 10.71 -8.17
CA ASP A 23 0.54 11.92 -8.76
C ASP A 23 -0.31 13.12 -8.33
N HIS A 24 0.20 13.95 -7.41
CA HIS A 24 -0.58 14.95 -6.65
C HIS A 24 -1.69 14.33 -5.77
N GLU A 25 -1.53 13.05 -5.41
CA GLU A 25 -2.42 12.26 -4.53
C GLU A 25 -1.59 11.36 -3.62
N VAL A 26 -2.19 10.93 -2.50
CA VAL A 26 -1.52 10.11 -1.47
C VAL A 26 -1.79 8.61 -1.66
N THR A 27 -2.65 8.20 -2.59
CA THR A 27 -3.03 6.79 -2.77
C THR A 27 -3.01 6.38 -4.23
N GLY A 28 -2.96 5.07 -4.45
CA GLY A 28 -3.00 4.50 -5.80
C GLY A 28 -1.68 4.55 -6.55
N SER A 29 -0.56 4.39 -5.85
CA SER A 29 0.79 4.43 -6.44
C SER A 29 0.93 3.44 -7.58
N CYS A 30 1.29 3.95 -8.76
CA CYS A 30 1.54 3.15 -9.95
C CYS A 30 2.36 3.93 -10.96
N HIS A 31 3.55 3.43 -11.29
CA HIS A 31 4.41 4.01 -12.31
C HIS A 31 4.75 2.95 -13.36
N TYR A 32 4.76 3.35 -14.62
CA TYR A 32 5.06 2.45 -15.74
C TYR A 32 6.43 2.80 -16.33
N LEU A 33 7.36 1.87 -16.23
CA LEU A 33 8.70 1.95 -16.79
C LEU A 33 8.80 1.02 -17.99
N MET A 34 9.06 1.58 -19.16
CA MET A 34 9.48 0.85 -20.34
C MET A 34 11.01 0.85 -20.39
N ALA A 35 11.63 -0.33 -20.35
CA ALA A 35 13.08 -0.48 -20.29
C ALA A 35 13.50 -1.72 -21.06
N ASN A 36 14.44 -1.56 -22.00
CA ASN A 36 14.99 -2.64 -22.82
C ASN A 36 13.90 -3.58 -23.43
N GLY A 37 12.82 -2.99 -23.93
CA GLY A 37 11.69 -3.71 -24.50
C GLY A 37 10.79 -4.43 -23.50
N LYS A 38 10.97 -4.20 -22.19
CA LYS A 38 10.15 -4.75 -21.12
C LYS A 38 9.20 -3.72 -20.55
N ASN A 39 8.03 -4.19 -20.17
CA ASN A 39 6.96 -3.43 -19.54
C ASN A 39 6.97 -3.71 -18.04
N ILE A 40 7.41 -2.73 -17.25
CA ILE A 40 7.62 -2.87 -15.81
C ILE A 40 6.68 -1.90 -15.08
N LEU A 41 5.90 -2.38 -14.12
CA LEU A 41 5.18 -1.52 -13.19
C LEU A 41 5.97 -1.40 -11.89
N ILE A 42 6.04 -0.19 -11.36
CA ILE A 42 6.50 0.08 -10.01
C ILE A 42 5.25 0.37 -9.19
N ASP A 43 4.92 -0.53 -8.29
CA ASP A 43 3.65 -0.59 -7.57
C ASP A 43 2.43 -0.79 -8.49
N CYS A 44 1.32 -1.18 -7.91
CA CYS A 44 0.03 -1.31 -8.57
C CYS A 44 -1.05 -1.12 -7.50
N GLY A 45 -1.18 0.13 -7.05
CA GLY A 45 -1.93 0.53 -5.88
C GLY A 45 -3.39 0.85 -6.15
N MET A 46 -4.19 0.71 -5.10
CA MET A 46 -5.61 1.06 -5.13
C MET A 46 -5.82 2.48 -4.61
N GLU A 47 -6.57 3.30 -5.35
CA GLU A 47 -7.05 4.59 -4.86
C GLU A 47 -7.94 4.39 -3.61
N GLN A 48 -7.71 5.20 -2.58
CA GLN A 48 -8.48 5.17 -1.34
C GLN A 48 -8.92 6.60 -0.95
N GLY A 49 -10.16 6.76 -0.57
CA GLY A 49 -10.68 8.05 -0.13
C GLY A 49 -11.28 8.91 -1.24
N ASN A 50 -11.13 10.23 -1.10
CA ASN A 50 -11.69 11.23 -2.02
C ASN A 50 -10.56 11.89 -2.82
N ASP A 51 -9.94 11.14 -3.72
CA ASP A 51 -8.90 11.68 -4.57
C ASP A 51 -9.41 12.77 -5.50
N VAL A 52 -8.60 13.79 -5.73
CA VAL A 52 -8.91 14.95 -6.56
C VAL A 52 -8.63 14.66 -8.04
N TYR A 53 -7.59 13.89 -8.31
CA TYR A 53 -7.21 13.44 -9.64
C TYR A 53 -7.60 11.97 -9.87
N GLU A 54 -7.79 11.57 -11.10
CA GLU A 54 -8.11 10.18 -11.46
C GLU A 54 -6.87 9.48 -11.99
N ASN A 55 -6.55 8.31 -11.42
CA ASN A 55 -5.45 7.49 -11.92
C ASN A 55 -5.67 7.11 -13.39
N GLN A 56 -4.60 7.06 -14.16
CA GLN A 56 -4.67 6.62 -15.55
C GLN A 56 -4.81 5.11 -15.64
N GLU A 57 -5.55 4.65 -16.64
CA GLU A 57 -5.53 3.24 -17.00
C GLU A 57 -4.15 2.87 -17.59
N LEU A 58 -3.78 1.59 -17.47
CA LEU A 58 -2.57 1.10 -18.09
C LEU A 58 -2.56 1.41 -19.59
N PRO A 59 -1.46 1.92 -20.15
CA PRO A 59 -1.35 2.23 -21.58
C PRO A 59 -1.26 0.96 -22.45
N ILE A 60 -1.14 -0.20 -21.83
CA ILE A 60 -1.00 -1.52 -22.46
C ILE A 60 -1.96 -2.51 -21.82
N PRO A 61 -2.30 -3.62 -22.50
CA PRO A 61 -3.02 -4.72 -21.86
C PRO A 61 -2.26 -5.27 -20.65
N ALA A 62 -2.98 -5.70 -19.62
CA ALA A 62 -2.38 -6.30 -18.44
C ALA A 62 -1.56 -7.58 -18.75
N SER A 63 -1.93 -8.29 -19.84
CA SER A 63 -1.18 -9.44 -20.35
C SER A 63 0.22 -9.13 -20.86
N ASP A 64 0.46 -7.87 -21.23
CA ASP A 64 1.74 -7.43 -21.80
C ASP A 64 2.68 -6.84 -20.74
N VAL A 65 2.25 -6.75 -19.49
CA VAL A 65 3.10 -6.41 -18.36
C VAL A 65 4.02 -7.59 -18.06
N ASP A 66 5.34 -7.37 -18.13
CA ASP A 66 6.35 -8.40 -17.85
C ASP A 66 6.59 -8.55 -16.34
N TYR A 67 6.73 -7.43 -15.63
CA TYR A 67 7.11 -7.39 -14.22
C TYR A 67 6.36 -6.32 -13.44
N VAL A 68 6.11 -6.62 -12.17
CA VAL A 68 5.74 -5.63 -11.15
C VAL A 68 6.85 -5.61 -10.11
N LEU A 69 7.40 -4.45 -9.80
CA LEU A 69 8.33 -4.22 -8.71
C LEU A 69 7.56 -3.55 -7.59
N LEU A 70 7.33 -4.25 -6.50
CA LEU A 70 6.49 -3.77 -5.41
C LEU A 70 7.34 -3.27 -4.24
N THR A 71 7.12 -2.03 -3.85
CA THR A 71 7.87 -1.38 -2.76
C THR A 71 7.48 -1.92 -1.39
N HIS A 72 6.19 -2.06 -1.11
CA HIS A 72 5.67 -2.59 0.15
C HIS A 72 4.19 -3.02 0.06
N ALA A 73 3.67 -3.60 1.13
CA ALA A 73 2.40 -4.30 1.12
C ALA A 73 1.15 -3.44 1.30
N HIS A 74 1.24 -2.13 1.60
CA HIS A 74 0.05 -1.29 1.75
C HIS A 74 -0.83 -1.34 0.50
N ILE A 75 -2.15 -1.25 0.70
CA ILE A 75 -3.15 -1.44 -0.36
C ILE A 75 -3.08 -0.35 -1.44
N ASP A 76 -2.65 0.85 -1.09
CA ASP A 76 -2.40 1.94 -2.02
C ASP A 76 -1.13 1.77 -2.88
N HIS A 77 -0.34 0.69 -2.63
CA HIS A 77 0.79 0.25 -3.44
C HIS A 77 0.59 -1.13 -4.07
N SER A 78 -0.15 -2.04 -3.43
CA SER A 78 -0.32 -3.44 -3.86
C SER A 78 -1.74 -3.80 -4.29
N GLY A 79 -2.74 -3.00 -3.92
CA GLY A 79 -4.14 -3.40 -3.88
C GLY A 79 -4.79 -3.72 -5.22
N LEU A 80 -4.21 -3.33 -6.36
CA LEU A 80 -4.72 -3.66 -7.69
C LEU A 80 -3.97 -4.82 -8.37
N ILE A 81 -2.98 -5.43 -7.72
CA ILE A 81 -2.27 -6.59 -8.27
C ILE A 81 -3.22 -7.77 -8.57
N PRO A 82 -4.21 -8.11 -7.70
CA PRO A 82 -5.20 -9.14 -8.06
C PRO A 82 -6.09 -8.74 -9.25
N LEU A 83 -6.42 -7.46 -9.39
CA LEU A 83 -7.16 -6.98 -10.56
C LEU A 83 -6.31 -7.10 -11.84
N LEU A 84 -5.02 -6.77 -11.76
CA LEU A 84 -4.08 -6.94 -12.86
C LEU A 84 -4.04 -8.42 -13.31
N TYR A 85 -3.98 -9.35 -12.33
CA TYR A 85 -4.06 -10.79 -12.58
C TYR A 85 -5.37 -11.19 -13.27
N SER A 86 -6.51 -10.71 -12.77
CA SER A 86 -7.83 -11.01 -13.36
C SER A 86 -7.96 -10.49 -14.78
N LYS A 87 -7.21 -9.42 -15.14
CA LYS A 87 -7.13 -8.84 -16.48
C LYS A 87 -6.10 -9.50 -17.39
N GLY A 88 -5.43 -10.58 -16.95
CA GLY A 88 -4.56 -11.39 -17.80
C GLY A 88 -3.07 -11.30 -17.51
N PHE A 89 -2.62 -10.50 -16.54
CA PHE A 89 -1.23 -10.48 -16.09
C PHE A 89 -0.75 -11.88 -15.69
N ARG A 90 0.42 -12.28 -16.20
CA ARG A 90 1.07 -13.56 -15.90
C ARG A 90 2.58 -13.41 -15.76
N GLY A 91 3.07 -12.18 -15.66
CA GLY A 91 4.46 -11.87 -15.30
C GLY A 91 4.75 -12.15 -13.82
N TYR A 92 5.86 -11.66 -13.31
CA TYR A 92 6.26 -11.85 -11.91
C TYR A 92 6.17 -10.54 -11.11
N VAL A 93 5.85 -10.67 -9.83
CA VAL A 93 5.85 -9.59 -8.85
C VAL A 93 7.08 -9.75 -7.95
N TYR A 94 8.09 -8.92 -8.16
CA TYR A 94 9.31 -8.92 -7.34
C TYR A 94 9.13 -7.96 -6.17
N THR A 95 9.40 -8.44 -4.97
CA THR A 95 9.36 -7.65 -3.74
C THR A 95 10.19 -8.34 -2.65
N THR A 96 10.31 -7.75 -1.48
CA THR A 96 11.01 -8.40 -0.36
C THR A 96 10.20 -9.58 0.19
N ARG A 97 10.87 -10.58 0.79
CA ARG A 97 10.19 -11.74 1.37
C ARG A 97 9.13 -11.37 2.41
N PRO A 98 9.38 -10.43 3.37
CA PRO A 98 8.36 -10.03 4.34
C PRO A 98 7.16 -9.35 3.68
N THR A 99 7.36 -8.61 2.59
CA THR A 99 6.28 -8.01 1.81
C THR A 99 5.42 -9.07 1.13
N VAL A 100 6.00 -10.18 0.63
CA VAL A 100 5.21 -11.32 0.11
C VAL A 100 4.28 -11.87 1.19
N ASP A 101 4.82 -12.13 2.40
CA ASP A 101 4.03 -12.66 3.51
C ASP A 101 2.87 -11.72 3.89
N LEU A 102 3.13 -10.40 3.92
CA LEU A 102 2.08 -9.41 4.22
C LEU A 102 1.06 -9.29 3.09
N CYS A 103 1.47 -9.29 1.82
CA CYS A 103 0.57 -9.25 0.68
C CYS A 103 -0.40 -10.44 0.67
N ASP A 104 0.07 -11.63 1.06
CA ASP A 104 -0.78 -12.82 1.12
C ASP A 104 -2.00 -12.62 2.03
N ILE A 105 -1.84 -11.99 3.17
CA ILE A 105 -2.97 -11.70 4.08
C ILE A 105 -3.74 -10.45 3.69
N MET A 106 -3.05 -9.38 3.27
CA MET A 106 -3.68 -8.08 3.01
C MET A 106 -4.53 -8.08 1.73
N LEU A 107 -4.08 -8.73 0.66
CA LEU A 107 -4.84 -8.83 -0.59
C LEU A 107 -6.10 -9.69 -0.42
N LYS A 108 -6.02 -10.76 0.39
CA LYS A 108 -7.19 -11.58 0.75
C LYS A 108 -8.18 -10.80 1.60
N ASP A 109 -7.71 -10.04 2.59
CA ASP A 109 -8.57 -9.18 3.42
C ASP A 109 -9.27 -8.11 2.57
N SER A 110 -8.54 -7.47 1.66
CA SER A 110 -9.10 -6.49 0.71
C SER A 110 -10.16 -7.12 -0.20
N ALA A 111 -9.91 -8.32 -0.74
CA ALA A 111 -10.90 -9.06 -1.54
C ALA A 111 -12.16 -9.37 -0.71
N HIS A 112 -11.98 -9.83 0.54
CA HIS A 112 -13.10 -10.12 1.44
C HIS A 112 -13.95 -8.88 1.71
N ILE A 113 -13.33 -7.75 2.02
CA ILE A 113 -14.04 -6.47 2.26
C ILE A 113 -14.84 -6.06 1.03
N GLN A 114 -14.25 -6.09 -0.17
CA GLN A 114 -14.92 -5.70 -1.41
C GLN A 114 -16.10 -6.64 -1.74
N MET A 115 -15.93 -7.95 -1.59
CA MET A 115 -16.98 -8.94 -1.82
C MET A 115 -18.14 -8.73 -0.83
N PHE A 116 -17.84 -8.52 0.45
CA PHE A 116 -18.84 -8.25 1.48
C PHE A 116 -19.62 -6.95 1.20
N GLU A 117 -18.92 -5.89 0.82
CA GLU A 117 -19.56 -4.62 0.42
C GLU A 117 -20.48 -4.79 -0.79
N ALA A 118 -20.02 -5.50 -1.83
CA ALA A 118 -20.82 -5.77 -3.02
C ALA A 118 -22.10 -6.53 -2.66
N GLU A 119 -21.99 -7.59 -1.86
CA GLU A 119 -23.16 -8.35 -1.39
C GLU A 119 -24.11 -7.49 -0.56
N TRP A 120 -23.59 -6.68 0.35
CA TRP A 120 -24.43 -5.81 1.19
C TRP A 120 -25.17 -4.77 0.34
N ARG A 121 -24.50 -4.12 -0.61
CA ARG A 121 -25.11 -3.16 -1.55
C ARG A 121 -26.18 -3.84 -2.40
N ASN A 122 -25.93 -5.04 -2.91
CA ASN A 122 -26.87 -5.80 -3.73
C ASN A 122 -28.10 -6.22 -2.92
N ARG A 123 -27.92 -6.67 -1.66
CA ARG A 123 -29.05 -6.96 -0.76
C ARG A 123 -29.89 -5.72 -0.45
N LYS A 124 -29.25 -4.57 -0.25
CA LYS A 124 -29.95 -3.30 -0.01
C LYS A 124 -30.72 -2.84 -1.25
N ALA A 125 -30.13 -2.93 -2.45
CA ALA A 125 -30.76 -2.58 -3.73
C ALA A 125 -32.00 -3.46 -3.99
N LYS A 126 -31.91 -4.77 -3.75
CA LYS A 126 -33.06 -5.70 -3.88
C LYS A 126 -34.22 -5.35 -2.93
N ARG A 127 -33.93 -4.93 -1.70
CA ARG A 127 -34.96 -4.53 -0.72
C ARG A 127 -35.65 -3.19 -1.07
N SER A 128 -34.95 -2.29 -1.76
CA SER A 128 -35.49 -0.99 -2.16
C SER A 128 -36.15 -0.99 -3.54
N ASN A 129 -36.34 -2.16 -4.18
CA ASN A 129 -36.87 -2.31 -5.54
C ASN A 129 -36.15 -1.42 -6.57
N SER A 130 -34.86 -1.14 -6.32
CA SER A 130 -34.04 -0.31 -7.17
C SER A 130 -33.66 -1.05 -8.44
N LEU A 131 -33.86 -0.42 -9.60
CA LEU A 131 -33.38 -0.89 -10.90
C LEU A 131 -31.86 -0.77 -11.07
N LEU A 132 -31.12 -0.54 -9.97
CA LEU A 132 -29.66 -0.44 -10.00
C LEU A 132 -29.08 -1.81 -10.38
N LYS A 133 -28.10 -1.76 -11.30
CA LYS A 133 -27.36 -2.96 -11.69
C LYS A 133 -26.55 -3.51 -10.52
N GLU A 134 -26.27 -4.79 -10.56
CA GLU A 134 -25.52 -5.51 -9.54
C GLU A 134 -24.12 -4.91 -9.34
N PHE A 135 -23.76 -4.71 -8.08
CA PHE A 135 -22.40 -4.33 -7.68
C PHE A 135 -21.50 -5.56 -7.75
N VAL A 136 -20.35 -5.42 -8.37
CA VAL A 136 -19.34 -6.48 -8.52
C VAL A 136 -18.05 -5.97 -7.86
N PRO A 137 -17.34 -6.80 -7.06
CA PRO A 137 -16.04 -6.41 -6.53
C PRO A 137 -15.04 -6.20 -7.66
N LEU A 138 -13.98 -5.42 -7.42
CA LEU A 138 -12.91 -5.19 -8.42
C LEU A 138 -12.23 -6.51 -8.79
N TYR A 139 -12.01 -7.38 -7.82
CA TYR A 139 -11.47 -8.73 -7.96
C TYR A 139 -12.05 -9.66 -6.90
N THR A 140 -11.87 -10.94 -7.08
CA THR A 140 -12.39 -11.97 -6.18
C THR A 140 -11.33 -12.49 -5.23
N MET A 141 -11.76 -13.25 -4.22
CA MET A 141 -10.85 -14.00 -3.34
C MET A 141 -9.95 -14.96 -4.13
N GLU A 142 -10.48 -15.58 -5.16
CA GLU A 142 -9.73 -16.48 -6.04
C GLU A 142 -8.61 -15.74 -6.78
N ASP A 143 -8.87 -14.53 -7.28
CA ASP A 143 -7.86 -13.69 -7.92
C ASP A 143 -6.74 -13.32 -6.93
N ALA A 144 -7.10 -12.96 -5.69
CA ALA A 144 -6.13 -12.64 -4.63
C ALA A 144 -5.29 -13.84 -4.18
N ILE A 145 -5.85 -15.04 -4.17
CA ILE A 145 -5.11 -16.27 -3.86
C ILE A 145 -4.17 -16.64 -5.00
N ASN A 146 -4.69 -16.68 -6.22
CA ASN A 146 -3.95 -17.20 -7.37
C ASN A 146 -2.80 -16.29 -7.81
N VAL A 147 -2.90 -14.97 -7.61
CA VAL A 147 -1.81 -14.05 -7.97
C VAL A 147 -0.57 -14.25 -7.09
N MET A 148 -0.70 -14.82 -5.90
CA MET A 148 0.43 -15.08 -5.02
C MET A 148 1.45 -16.04 -5.62
N ASP A 149 1.06 -16.92 -6.55
CA ASP A 149 1.98 -17.80 -7.27
C ASP A 149 2.97 -17.04 -8.18
N GLN A 150 2.70 -15.75 -8.45
CA GLN A 150 3.56 -14.88 -9.26
C GLN A 150 4.53 -14.05 -8.42
N PHE A 151 4.39 -14.06 -7.08
CA PHE A 151 5.27 -13.30 -6.21
C PHE A 151 6.64 -13.98 -6.04
N VAL A 152 7.69 -13.18 -6.18
CA VAL A 152 9.09 -13.57 -5.99
C VAL A 152 9.68 -12.79 -4.84
N GLY A 153 9.97 -13.46 -3.73
CA GLY A 153 10.56 -12.86 -2.54
C GLY A 153 12.08 -12.67 -2.67
N CYS A 154 12.52 -11.43 -2.66
CA CYS A 154 13.90 -11.00 -2.80
C CYS A 154 14.54 -10.67 -1.45
N PRO A 155 15.86 -10.85 -1.29
CA PRO A 155 16.61 -10.31 -0.16
C PRO A 155 16.82 -8.80 -0.32
N TYR A 156 17.11 -8.13 0.79
CA TYR A 156 17.64 -6.76 0.76
C TYR A 156 19.10 -6.74 0.33
N ASP A 157 19.54 -5.59 -0.19
CA ASP A 157 20.93 -5.24 -0.51
C ASP A 157 21.61 -6.08 -1.61
N GLU A 158 20.92 -7.05 -2.19
CA GLU A 158 21.45 -7.89 -3.26
C GLU A 158 20.97 -7.42 -4.64
N LYS A 159 21.89 -7.32 -5.61
CA LYS A 159 21.53 -7.07 -7.00
C LYS A 159 20.96 -8.34 -7.63
N ILE A 160 19.87 -8.17 -8.33
CA ILE A 160 19.12 -9.24 -9.00
C ILE A 160 19.02 -8.88 -10.49
N ASP A 161 19.42 -9.81 -11.35
CA ASP A 161 19.19 -9.67 -12.78
C ASP A 161 17.70 -9.96 -13.07
N LEU A 162 16.94 -8.91 -13.42
CA LEU A 162 15.52 -9.05 -13.74
C LEU A 162 15.33 -9.65 -15.14
N CYS A 163 16.07 -9.11 -16.10
CA CYS A 163 16.18 -9.58 -17.47
C CYS A 163 17.44 -8.98 -18.10
N ASP A 164 17.72 -9.33 -19.38
CA ASP A 164 18.86 -8.76 -20.11
C ASP A 164 18.80 -7.21 -20.06
N GLY A 165 19.89 -6.62 -19.59
CA GLY A 165 20.05 -5.17 -19.47
C GLY A 165 19.27 -4.51 -18.32
N VAL A 166 18.54 -5.27 -17.48
CA VAL A 166 17.82 -4.70 -16.33
C VAL A 166 18.18 -5.41 -15.04
N GLN A 167 18.74 -4.67 -14.09
CA GLN A 167 19.04 -5.15 -12.74
C GLN A 167 18.24 -4.36 -11.71
N ILE A 168 17.89 -5.01 -10.60
CA ILE A 168 17.16 -4.37 -9.48
C ILE A 168 17.84 -4.66 -8.14
N ARG A 169 17.57 -3.82 -7.15
CA ARG A 169 17.93 -4.05 -5.75
C ARG A 169 16.92 -3.40 -4.83
N PHE A 170 16.57 -4.09 -3.76
CA PHE A 170 15.69 -3.60 -2.70
C PHE A 170 16.52 -3.08 -1.53
N ILE A 171 16.25 -1.85 -1.09
CA ILE A 171 16.92 -1.16 0.01
C ILE A 171 15.88 -0.87 1.10
N ASP A 172 16.15 -1.21 2.36
CA ASP A 172 15.17 -1.03 3.42
C ASP A 172 14.72 0.43 3.54
N ALA A 173 13.43 0.65 3.37
CA ALA A 173 12.82 1.98 3.46
C ALA A 173 12.35 2.35 4.87
N GLY A 174 12.40 1.45 5.85
CA GLY A 174 12.05 1.69 7.26
C GLY A 174 10.60 2.10 7.52
N HIS A 175 9.72 1.94 6.53
CA HIS A 175 8.32 2.38 6.65
C HIS A 175 7.42 1.31 7.24
N LEU A 176 7.47 0.12 6.70
CA LEU A 176 6.71 -1.05 7.11
C LEU A 176 7.62 -2.28 7.10
N LEU A 177 7.22 -3.36 7.77
CA LEU A 177 7.93 -4.64 7.66
C LEU A 177 8.05 -5.03 6.19
N GLY A 178 9.26 -5.20 5.71
CA GLY A 178 9.51 -5.55 4.31
C GLY A 178 9.52 -4.39 3.33
N SER A 179 9.22 -3.15 3.75
CA SER A 179 9.21 -1.99 2.85
C SER A 179 10.57 -1.73 2.24
N ALA A 180 10.60 -1.32 0.98
CA ALA A 180 11.83 -1.07 0.27
C ALA A 180 11.75 0.14 -0.67
N SER A 181 12.84 0.89 -0.75
CA SER A 181 13.17 1.68 -1.92
C SER A 181 13.76 0.75 -2.99
N ILE A 182 13.43 0.97 -4.24
CA ILE A 182 13.85 0.10 -5.35
C ILE A 182 14.86 0.85 -6.23
N GLU A 183 16.03 0.28 -6.38
CA GLU A 183 17.02 0.71 -7.36
C GLU A 183 16.86 -0.13 -8.63
N VAL A 184 16.80 0.53 -9.78
CA VAL A 184 16.68 -0.11 -11.10
C VAL A 184 17.81 0.41 -11.99
N TRP A 185 18.69 -0.47 -12.44
CA TRP A 185 19.68 -0.18 -13.48
C TRP A 185 19.17 -0.67 -14.81
N VAL A 186 19.14 0.19 -15.79
CA VAL A 186 18.73 -0.13 -17.16
C VAL A 186 19.88 0.17 -18.09
N THR A 187 20.32 -0.82 -18.83
CA THR A 187 21.33 -0.71 -19.88
C THR A 187 20.66 -0.91 -21.22
N GLU A 188 20.69 0.10 -22.07
CA GLU A 188 20.16 0.04 -23.44
C GLU A 188 21.31 0.25 -24.43
N SER A 189 21.29 -0.55 -25.50
CA SER A 189 22.23 -0.40 -26.60
C SER A 189 21.72 0.66 -27.58
N THR A 190 22.53 1.69 -27.81
CA THR A 190 22.26 2.76 -28.77
C THR A 190 23.29 2.75 -29.88
N ASP A 191 23.07 3.55 -30.94
CA ASP A 191 24.02 3.67 -32.06
C ASP A 191 25.40 4.20 -31.59
N ASP A 192 25.43 4.96 -30.48
CA ASP A 192 26.64 5.52 -29.89
C ASP A 192 27.29 4.62 -28.80
N GLY A 193 26.73 3.43 -28.56
CA GLY A 193 27.18 2.48 -27.53
C GLY A 193 26.13 2.25 -26.43
N ASP A 194 26.49 1.43 -25.44
CA ASP A 194 25.59 1.12 -24.33
C ASP A 194 25.46 2.30 -23.36
N ILE A 195 24.23 2.66 -23.02
CA ILE A 195 23.90 3.68 -22.02
C ILE A 195 23.26 2.98 -20.82
N THR A 196 23.86 3.16 -19.63
CA THR A 196 23.26 2.68 -18.38
C THR A 196 22.72 3.85 -17.58
N LYS A 197 21.45 3.78 -17.17
CA LYS A 197 20.81 4.73 -16.27
C LYS A 197 20.34 4.03 -15.00
N LYS A 198 20.50 4.69 -13.86
CA LYS A 198 20.03 4.24 -12.57
C LYS A 198 18.83 5.07 -12.13
N ILE A 199 17.69 4.42 -11.92
CA ILE A 199 16.47 5.01 -11.43
C ILE A 199 16.23 4.49 -10.02
N VAL A 200 15.84 5.38 -9.10
CA VAL A 200 15.49 5.02 -7.72
C VAL A 200 14.04 5.41 -7.46
N PHE A 201 13.26 4.44 -7.01
CA PHE A 201 11.90 4.65 -6.51
C PHE A 201 11.93 4.54 -4.99
N SER A 202 11.56 5.59 -4.29
CA SER A 202 11.63 5.61 -2.83
C SER A 202 10.67 4.61 -2.17
N GLY A 203 9.53 4.33 -2.79
CA GLY A 203 8.36 3.85 -2.07
C GLY A 203 8.01 4.85 -0.98
N ASP A 204 7.41 4.38 0.10
CA ASP A 204 7.19 5.18 1.30
C ASP A 204 8.41 5.11 2.21
N ILE A 205 8.91 6.28 2.58
CA ILE A 205 10.10 6.43 3.43
C ILE A 205 9.66 6.47 4.89
N GLY A 206 10.23 5.59 5.70
CA GLY A 206 9.92 5.51 7.13
C GLY A 206 10.48 6.66 7.94
N ASN A 207 9.85 6.90 9.09
CA ASN A 207 10.42 7.77 10.10
C ASN A 207 11.55 7.04 10.84
N ILE A 208 12.54 7.79 11.31
CA ILE A 208 13.67 7.24 12.10
C ILE A 208 13.28 6.95 13.56
N ASN A 209 14.05 6.07 14.19
CA ASN A 209 13.88 5.69 15.61
C ASN A 209 12.49 5.09 15.91
N LYS A 210 11.86 4.46 14.93
CA LYS A 210 10.65 3.67 15.16
C LYS A 210 11.03 2.37 15.88
N PRO A 211 10.22 1.87 16.81
CA PRO A 211 10.50 0.59 17.44
C PRO A 211 10.33 -0.56 16.45
N ILE A 212 11.02 -1.65 16.68
CA ILE A 212 10.90 -2.95 16.04
C ILE A 212 11.63 -3.04 14.70
N ILE A 213 11.35 -2.14 13.75
CA ILE A 213 11.94 -2.19 12.41
C ILE A 213 13.12 -1.24 12.28
N LYS A 214 14.03 -1.56 11.36
CA LYS A 214 15.20 -0.74 11.06
C LYS A 214 14.82 0.64 10.54
N ASP A 215 15.71 1.60 10.76
CA ASP A 215 15.62 2.91 10.11
C ASP A 215 15.83 2.82 8.60
N PRO A 216 15.32 3.79 7.81
CA PRO A 216 15.55 3.84 6.38
C PRO A 216 17.05 3.84 6.04
N GLN A 217 17.44 3.01 5.09
CA GLN A 217 18.77 3.06 4.50
C GLN A 217 18.85 4.19 3.45
N TYR A 218 20.07 4.69 3.22
CA TYR A 218 20.32 5.80 2.32
C TYR A 218 21.05 5.34 1.06
N ILE A 219 20.54 5.78 -0.10
CA ILE A 219 21.08 5.46 -1.42
C ILE A 219 22.04 6.58 -1.83
N LYS A 220 23.19 6.23 -2.42
CA LYS A 220 24.28 7.14 -2.70
C LYS A 220 24.31 7.72 -4.12
N GLU A 221 23.74 7.01 -5.07
CA GLU A 221 23.82 7.36 -6.48
C GLU A 221 22.50 7.08 -7.18
N ALA A 222 22.08 7.96 -8.06
CA ALA A 222 20.99 7.78 -9.03
C ALA A 222 21.11 8.82 -10.13
N ASP A 223 20.66 8.47 -11.34
CA ASP A 223 20.42 9.45 -12.41
C ASP A 223 19.02 10.07 -12.24
N TYR A 224 18.02 9.26 -11.89
CA TYR A 224 16.64 9.67 -11.68
C TYR A 224 16.12 9.18 -10.34
N VAL A 225 15.32 10.00 -9.67
CA VAL A 225 14.67 9.65 -8.41
C VAL A 225 13.19 9.94 -8.50
N VAL A 226 12.36 8.96 -8.14
CA VAL A 226 10.92 9.10 -7.89
C VAL A 226 10.72 8.95 -6.39
N MET A 227 10.27 10.02 -5.72
CA MET A 227 10.18 10.02 -4.25
C MET A 227 8.83 10.50 -3.74
N GLU A 228 8.42 9.91 -2.61
CA GLU A 228 7.23 10.33 -1.86
C GLU A 228 7.36 11.75 -1.32
N SER A 229 6.21 12.35 -1.01
CA SER A 229 6.12 13.66 -0.37
C SER A 229 4.99 13.79 0.64
N THR A 230 4.51 12.69 1.22
CA THR A 230 3.34 12.65 2.13
C THR A 230 3.37 13.75 3.21
N TYR A 231 4.53 13.99 3.81
CA TYR A 231 4.76 15.06 4.78
C TYR A 231 5.79 16.10 4.32
N GLY A 232 5.89 16.34 3.02
CA GLY A 232 6.87 17.25 2.42
C GLY A 232 6.79 18.72 2.88
N ASN A 233 5.68 19.14 3.48
CA ASN A 233 5.47 20.50 3.96
C ASN A 233 5.36 20.64 5.49
N ARG A 234 5.53 19.55 6.25
CA ARG A 234 5.36 19.61 7.71
C ARG A 234 6.41 18.77 8.45
N TYR A 235 6.57 19.11 9.72
CA TYR A 235 7.46 18.42 10.64
C TYR A 235 6.63 17.63 11.65
N HIS A 236 7.16 16.49 12.09
CA HIS A 236 6.56 15.78 13.21
C HIS A 236 6.87 16.54 14.50
N GLU A 237 5.91 16.53 15.42
CA GLU A 237 6.18 16.98 16.79
C GLU A 237 7.27 16.11 17.40
N GLU A 238 8.16 16.72 18.21
CA GLU A 238 9.19 15.96 18.92
C GLU A 238 8.54 14.81 19.68
N CYS A 239 9.12 13.62 19.54
CA CYS A 239 8.57 12.39 20.07
C CYS A 239 8.49 12.47 21.58
N ALA A 240 7.29 12.64 22.12
CA ALA A 240 7.03 12.34 23.52
C ALA A 240 7.37 10.86 23.79
N ASP A 241 7.75 10.51 25.01
CA ASP A 241 7.88 9.11 25.42
C ASP A 241 6.51 8.44 25.33
N HIS A 242 6.27 7.71 24.23
CA HIS A 242 5.00 7.03 23.97
C HIS A 242 4.63 6.04 25.09
N VAL A 243 5.62 5.43 25.74
CA VAL A 243 5.40 4.51 26.88
C VAL A 243 4.84 5.29 28.06
N GLU A 244 5.41 6.46 28.35
CA GLU A 244 4.94 7.33 29.46
C GLU A 244 3.55 7.90 29.14
N GLU A 245 3.32 8.38 27.91
CA GLU A 245 2.03 8.95 27.48
C GLU A 245 0.92 7.90 27.53
N LEU A 246 1.14 6.72 26.96
CA LEU A 246 0.20 5.59 27.02
C LEU A 246 -0.09 5.18 28.47
N SER A 247 0.94 5.11 29.33
CA SER A 247 0.77 4.74 30.74
C SER A 247 -0.12 5.72 31.48
N LYS A 248 0.04 7.03 31.26
CA LYS A 248 -0.81 8.07 31.82
C LYS A 248 -2.28 7.93 31.37
N ILE A 249 -2.50 7.68 30.08
CA ILE A 249 -3.85 7.48 29.53
C ILE A 249 -4.50 6.23 30.14
N PHE A 250 -3.79 5.11 30.17
CA PHE A 250 -4.31 3.86 30.73
C PHE A 250 -4.64 4.02 32.21
N LYS A 251 -3.73 4.60 33.00
CA LYS A 251 -3.90 4.79 34.45
C LYS A 251 -5.16 5.58 34.77
N ARG A 252 -5.31 6.80 34.19
CA ARG A 252 -6.49 7.64 34.44
C ARG A 252 -7.80 7.03 33.97
N THR A 253 -7.77 6.23 32.88
CA THR A 253 -8.97 5.53 32.37
C THR A 253 -9.36 4.39 33.29
N PHE A 254 -8.41 3.59 33.72
CA PHE A 254 -8.67 2.47 34.64
C PHE A 254 -9.09 2.94 36.04
N GLU A 255 -8.61 4.10 36.52
CA GLU A 255 -9.07 4.73 37.75
C GLU A 255 -10.55 5.10 37.69
N ARG A 256 -11.07 5.46 36.50
CA ARG A 256 -12.49 5.69 36.26
C ARG A 256 -13.31 4.40 36.06
N GLY A 257 -12.65 3.24 35.99
CA GLY A 257 -13.29 1.96 35.70
C GLY A 257 -13.61 1.73 34.23
N GLY A 258 -13.06 2.51 33.32
CA GLY A 258 -13.33 2.45 31.89
C GLY A 258 -12.34 1.60 31.08
N ASN A 259 -12.69 1.36 29.84
CA ASN A 259 -11.85 0.71 28.83
C ASN A 259 -11.07 1.74 28.01
N VAL A 260 -9.87 1.38 27.56
CA VAL A 260 -9.15 2.11 26.51
C VAL A 260 -9.40 1.37 25.18
N VAL A 261 -10.05 2.04 24.24
CA VAL A 261 -10.31 1.50 22.90
C VAL A 261 -9.43 2.21 21.90
N ILE A 262 -8.64 1.44 21.14
CA ILE A 262 -7.62 1.96 20.24
C ILE A 262 -7.94 1.53 18.80
N PRO A 263 -8.54 2.41 17.97
CA PRO A 263 -8.59 2.20 16.53
C PRO A 263 -7.17 2.18 15.96
N SER A 264 -6.78 1.09 15.30
CA SER A 264 -5.41 0.94 14.79
C SER A 264 -5.38 0.26 13.44
N PHE A 265 -4.40 0.64 12.60
CA PHE A 265 -4.08 -0.13 11.41
C PHE A 265 -3.55 -1.50 11.82
N ALA A 266 -3.98 -2.53 11.10
CA ALA A 266 -3.65 -3.91 11.44
C ALA A 266 -2.17 -4.24 11.29
N VAL A 267 -1.47 -3.55 10.41
CA VAL A 267 -0.05 -3.74 10.10
C VAL A 267 0.75 -2.48 10.47
N GLY A 268 1.88 -2.67 11.11
CA GLY A 268 2.79 -1.62 11.57
C GLY A 268 2.35 -1.01 12.90
N ARG A 269 1.35 -0.14 12.90
CA ARG A 269 0.92 0.59 14.12
C ARG A 269 0.47 -0.32 15.26
N THR A 270 -0.24 -1.38 14.98
CA THR A 270 -0.64 -2.34 16.00
C THR A 270 0.57 -2.98 16.67
N GLN A 271 1.59 -3.36 15.93
CA GLN A 271 2.79 -3.98 16.47
C GLN A 271 3.61 -2.99 17.30
N GLU A 272 3.71 -1.74 16.88
CA GLU A 272 4.33 -0.68 17.70
C GLU A 272 3.61 -0.48 19.04
N LEU A 273 2.27 -0.49 19.04
CA LEU A 273 1.49 -0.43 20.29
C LEU A 273 1.75 -1.62 21.21
N LEU A 274 1.80 -2.84 20.66
CA LEU A 274 2.13 -4.04 21.44
C LEU A 274 3.51 -3.92 22.07
N TYR A 275 4.49 -3.39 21.32
CA TYR A 275 5.84 -3.14 21.83
C TYR A 275 5.86 -2.15 23.01
N TYR A 276 5.16 -1.02 22.89
CA TYR A 276 5.06 -0.03 23.97
C TYR A 276 4.32 -0.59 25.19
N ILE A 277 3.21 -1.32 24.98
CA ILE A 277 2.44 -1.90 26.09
C ILE A 277 3.23 -2.97 26.82
N ARG A 278 4.05 -3.77 26.11
CA ARG A 278 4.99 -4.69 26.74
C ARG A 278 5.92 -3.95 27.71
N GLN A 279 6.51 -2.83 27.27
CA GLN A 279 7.38 -2.02 28.13
C GLN A 279 6.64 -1.44 29.38
N ILE A 280 5.38 -0.98 29.21
CA ILE A 280 4.54 -0.52 30.32
C ILE A 280 4.40 -1.63 31.38
N LYS A 281 4.14 -2.86 30.94
CA LYS A 281 3.96 -4.02 31.81
C LYS A 281 5.27 -4.45 32.47
N GLU A 282 6.35 -4.53 31.71
CA GLU A 282 7.69 -4.89 32.26
C GLU A 282 8.20 -3.88 33.27
N LYS A 283 8.05 -2.58 33.01
CA LYS A 283 8.43 -1.50 33.91
C LYS A 283 7.43 -1.31 35.05
N LYS A 284 6.32 -2.05 35.06
CA LYS A 284 5.23 -1.96 36.06
C LYS A 284 4.74 -0.52 36.26
N LEU A 285 4.56 0.23 35.17
CA LEU A 285 4.12 1.64 35.22
C LEU A 285 2.67 1.80 35.68
N ILE A 286 1.91 0.72 35.74
CA ILE A 286 0.51 0.67 36.20
C ILE A 286 0.41 -0.36 37.33
N ASP A 287 -0.06 0.09 38.49
CA ASP A 287 -0.09 -0.68 39.74
C ASP A 287 -1.19 -1.76 39.80
N ARG A 288 -1.77 -2.12 38.67
CA ARG A 288 -2.79 -3.17 38.54
C ARG A 288 -2.56 -4.05 37.33
N SER A 289 -2.99 -5.30 37.40
CA SER A 289 -3.06 -6.17 36.25
C SER A 289 -4.21 -5.73 35.31
N PHE A 290 -3.99 -5.78 34.01
CA PHE A 290 -4.99 -5.51 32.99
C PHE A 290 -4.76 -6.37 31.75
N ASP A 291 -5.85 -6.70 31.08
CA ASP A 291 -5.81 -7.43 29.82
C ASP A 291 -5.76 -6.48 28.62
N VAL A 292 -5.11 -6.94 27.56
CA VAL A 292 -5.04 -6.28 26.26
C VAL A 292 -5.62 -7.22 25.23
N TYR A 293 -6.68 -6.81 24.58
CA TYR A 293 -7.32 -7.60 23.53
C TYR A 293 -6.91 -7.08 22.17
N LEU A 294 -6.31 -7.94 21.34
CA LEU A 294 -6.11 -7.69 19.92
C LEU A 294 -7.29 -8.33 19.19
N ASP A 295 -8.22 -7.48 18.74
CA ASP A 295 -9.47 -7.91 18.10
C ASP A 295 -9.51 -7.50 16.62
N SER A 296 -8.63 -8.11 15.85
CA SER A 296 -8.56 -8.02 14.39
C SER A 296 -7.82 -9.24 13.86
N PRO A 297 -8.49 -10.12 13.08
CA PRO A 297 -7.82 -11.28 12.47
C PRO A 297 -6.58 -10.89 11.68
N LEU A 298 -6.69 -9.87 10.82
CA LEU A 298 -5.56 -9.37 10.04
C LEU A 298 -4.40 -8.88 10.92
N ALA A 299 -4.69 -8.19 12.03
CA ALA A 299 -3.65 -7.73 12.97
C ALA A 299 -2.98 -8.89 13.71
N ILE A 300 -3.72 -9.95 14.02
CA ILE A 300 -3.18 -11.17 14.65
C ILE A 300 -2.24 -11.89 13.67
N GLU A 301 -2.66 -12.08 12.42
CA GLU A 301 -1.87 -12.73 11.39
C GLU A 301 -0.61 -11.91 11.06
N SER A 302 -0.73 -10.59 10.90
CA SER A 302 0.43 -9.72 10.66
C SER A 302 1.42 -9.74 11.83
N THR A 303 0.95 -9.78 13.08
CA THR A 303 1.84 -9.93 14.26
C THR A 303 2.63 -11.24 14.21
N SER A 304 2.02 -12.33 13.72
CA SER A 304 2.73 -13.58 13.49
C SER A 304 3.79 -13.46 12.38
N ILE A 305 3.49 -12.72 11.30
CA ILE A 305 4.44 -12.48 10.21
C ILE A 305 5.64 -11.64 10.68
N PHE A 306 5.42 -10.62 11.52
CA PHE A 306 6.50 -9.89 12.17
C PHE A 306 7.43 -10.83 12.95
N GLY A 307 6.87 -11.77 13.70
CA GLY A 307 7.64 -12.77 14.45
C GLY A 307 8.46 -13.74 13.60
N LYS A 308 8.08 -13.96 12.33
CA LYS A 308 8.83 -14.81 11.39
C LYS A 308 9.99 -14.09 10.71
N ASN A 309 9.88 -12.78 10.50
CA ASN A 309 10.81 -11.97 9.70
C ASN A 309 11.76 -11.12 10.54
N THR A 310 12.09 -11.57 11.76
CA THR A 310 12.83 -10.79 12.76
C THR A 310 14.24 -10.42 12.31
N TYR A 311 15.04 -11.37 11.82
CA TYR A 311 16.45 -11.14 11.51
C TYR A 311 16.66 -10.20 10.32
N GLU A 312 15.74 -10.20 9.39
CA GLU A 312 15.82 -9.40 8.17
C GLU A 312 15.39 -7.94 8.41
N CYS A 313 14.36 -7.70 9.23
CA CYS A 313 13.70 -6.41 9.34
C CYS A 313 13.84 -5.72 10.70
N PHE A 314 14.11 -6.48 11.80
CA PHE A 314 14.11 -5.88 13.14
C PHE A 314 15.37 -5.08 13.41
N ASP A 315 15.20 -4.02 14.19
CA ASP A 315 16.29 -3.20 14.71
C ASP A 315 17.14 -3.94 15.77
N ASP A 316 18.26 -3.36 16.12
CA ASP A 316 19.19 -3.98 17.07
C ASP A 316 18.59 -4.16 18.49
N GLU A 317 17.68 -3.27 18.90
CA GLU A 317 17.01 -3.36 20.19
C GLU A 317 16.06 -4.56 20.23
N ALA A 318 15.19 -4.69 19.23
CA ALA A 318 14.25 -5.81 19.12
C ALA A 318 14.99 -7.15 18.96
N ILE A 319 16.05 -7.20 18.16
CA ILE A 319 16.95 -8.37 18.06
C ILE A 319 17.60 -8.70 19.39
N GLY A 320 18.03 -7.67 20.15
CA GLY A 320 18.60 -7.84 21.48
C GLY A 320 17.62 -8.47 22.48
N LEU A 321 16.33 -8.14 22.39
CA LEU A 321 15.28 -8.79 23.18
C LEU A 321 15.11 -10.27 22.80
N ILE A 322 15.04 -10.56 21.50
CA ILE A 322 14.90 -11.94 21.02
C ILE A 322 16.08 -12.83 21.47
N LYS A 323 17.30 -12.31 21.40
CA LYS A 323 18.50 -13.02 21.91
C LYS A 323 18.43 -13.34 23.39
N LYS A 324 17.69 -12.54 24.18
CA LYS A 324 17.41 -12.77 25.60
C LYS A 324 16.21 -13.70 25.84
N GLY A 325 15.59 -14.23 24.79
CA GLY A 325 14.38 -15.07 24.87
C GLY A 325 13.09 -14.27 25.12
N ILE A 326 13.11 -12.96 24.91
CA ILE A 326 11.96 -12.07 25.09
C ILE A 326 11.34 -11.80 23.72
N ASN A 327 10.06 -12.16 23.54
CA ASN A 327 9.33 -11.76 22.34
C ASN A 327 8.91 -10.28 22.46
N PRO A 328 9.33 -9.39 21.54
CA PRO A 328 9.04 -7.97 21.63
C PRO A 328 7.55 -7.60 21.49
N LEU A 329 6.73 -8.50 20.94
CA LEU A 329 5.32 -8.28 20.60
C LEU A 329 4.33 -9.02 21.49
N THR A 330 4.81 -9.80 22.46
CA THR A 330 3.96 -10.57 23.36
C THR A 330 4.29 -10.30 24.83
N PHE A 331 3.29 -10.38 25.68
CA PHE A 331 3.40 -10.14 27.11
C PHE A 331 2.23 -10.80 27.87
N GLU A 332 2.35 -10.93 29.17
CA GLU A 332 1.30 -11.47 30.03
C GLU A 332 0.02 -10.62 29.95
N GLY A 333 -1.14 -11.25 29.75
CA GLY A 333 -2.43 -10.57 29.60
C GLY A 333 -2.74 -10.09 28.17
N LEU A 334 -1.89 -10.37 27.16
CA LEU A 334 -2.26 -10.20 25.74
C LEU A 334 -3.17 -11.35 25.32
N LYS A 335 -4.33 -11.00 24.77
CA LYS A 335 -5.37 -11.96 24.33
C LYS A 335 -5.75 -11.69 22.88
N PHE A 336 -5.87 -12.74 22.09
CA PHE A 336 -6.27 -12.69 20.68
C PHE A 336 -7.72 -13.11 20.50
N ALA A 337 -8.55 -12.23 19.93
CA ALA A 337 -9.92 -12.54 19.57
C ALA A 337 -10.01 -12.92 18.08
N THR A 338 -9.94 -14.21 17.79
CA THR A 338 -9.94 -14.70 16.40
C THR A 338 -11.36 -14.83 15.83
N THR A 339 -12.37 -15.10 16.67
CA THR A 339 -13.75 -15.32 16.24
C THR A 339 -14.66 -14.12 16.56
N GLY A 340 -15.78 -14.00 15.85
CA GLY A 340 -16.79 -12.99 16.13
C GLY A 340 -17.46 -13.17 17.50
N GLU A 341 -17.54 -14.39 18.02
CA GLU A 341 -18.07 -14.66 19.36
C GLU A 341 -17.11 -14.18 20.45
N ALA A 342 -15.81 -14.47 20.31
CA ALA A 342 -14.79 -13.96 21.20
C ALA A 342 -14.78 -12.42 21.23
N SER A 343 -14.92 -11.79 20.05
CA SER A 343 -15.02 -10.32 19.93
C SER A 343 -16.21 -9.75 20.69
N LYS A 344 -17.38 -10.40 20.61
CA LYS A 344 -18.59 -9.96 21.35
C LYS A 344 -18.39 -10.03 22.85
N LEU A 345 -17.76 -11.10 23.35
CA LEU A 345 -17.55 -11.32 24.78
C LEU A 345 -16.68 -10.21 25.41
N ILE A 346 -15.76 -9.59 24.66
CA ILE A 346 -14.94 -8.48 25.14
C ILE A 346 -15.80 -7.32 25.65
N ASN A 347 -16.91 -7.02 24.95
CA ASN A 347 -17.80 -5.92 25.29
C ASN A 347 -18.71 -6.20 26.50
N PHE A 348 -18.87 -7.46 26.91
CA PHE A 348 -19.66 -7.87 28.09
C PHE A 348 -18.81 -7.98 29.36
N ASP A 349 -17.50 -8.09 29.23
CA ASP A 349 -16.58 -8.11 30.38
C ASP A 349 -16.46 -6.69 30.96
N GLN A 350 -16.79 -6.54 32.24
CA GLN A 350 -16.84 -5.26 32.96
C GLN A 350 -15.46 -4.80 33.49
N ASN A 351 -14.45 -5.68 33.48
CA ASN A 351 -13.12 -5.30 33.94
C ASN A 351 -12.48 -4.29 32.98
N PRO A 352 -11.86 -3.22 33.49
CA PRO A 352 -11.09 -2.29 32.65
C PRO A 352 -9.98 -2.99 31.86
N LYS A 353 -9.91 -2.71 30.58
CA LYS A 353 -8.98 -3.35 29.63
C LYS A 353 -8.60 -2.43 28.50
N VAL A 354 -7.59 -2.82 27.73
CA VAL A 354 -7.22 -2.21 26.46
C VAL A 354 -7.78 -3.07 25.32
N ILE A 355 -8.40 -2.43 24.33
CA ILE A 355 -8.93 -3.09 23.13
C ILE A 355 -8.29 -2.44 21.91
N ILE A 356 -7.48 -3.19 21.16
CA ILE A 356 -6.86 -2.75 19.90
C ILE A 356 -7.61 -3.44 18.76
N SER A 357 -8.16 -2.67 17.84
CA SER A 357 -8.99 -3.22 16.75
C SER A 357 -8.87 -2.39 15.47
N ALA A 358 -8.89 -3.05 14.32
CA ALA A 358 -8.92 -2.40 13.01
C ALA A 358 -10.39 -2.07 12.62
N SER A 359 -10.64 -1.01 11.83
CA SER A 359 -9.70 -0.16 11.09
C SER A 359 -9.27 1.10 11.91
N GLY A 360 -8.11 1.64 11.56
CA GLY A 360 -7.57 2.83 12.24
C GLY A 360 -8.40 4.10 12.06
N MET A 361 -9.20 4.22 10.99
CA MET A 361 -10.08 5.38 10.71
C MET A 361 -11.55 5.12 11.05
N CYS A 362 -11.88 3.99 11.67
CA CYS A 362 -13.21 3.61 12.15
C CYS A 362 -14.28 3.38 11.07
N GLU A 363 -13.89 3.20 9.80
CA GLU A 363 -14.83 3.04 8.68
C GLU A 363 -15.33 1.59 8.54
N ALA A 364 -14.52 0.62 8.90
CA ALA A 364 -14.81 -0.80 8.76
C ALA A 364 -14.33 -1.60 9.97
N GLY A 365 -14.59 -2.92 9.98
CA GLY A 365 -14.02 -3.83 10.95
C GLY A 365 -14.74 -3.85 12.31
N ARG A 366 -14.13 -4.62 13.21
CA ARG A 366 -14.69 -4.89 14.56
C ARG A 366 -14.63 -3.67 15.47
N ILE A 367 -13.74 -2.72 15.21
CA ILE A 367 -13.61 -1.45 15.94
C ILE A 367 -14.97 -0.73 16.05
N ARG A 368 -15.80 -0.77 15.01
CA ARG A 368 -17.12 -0.13 15.02
C ARG A 368 -18.05 -0.68 16.09
N HIS A 369 -17.95 -1.98 16.39
CA HIS A 369 -18.71 -2.59 17.49
C HIS A 369 -18.17 -2.14 18.84
N HIS A 370 -16.84 -2.07 19.02
CA HIS A 370 -16.24 -1.58 20.26
C HIS A 370 -16.58 -0.11 20.49
N LEU A 371 -16.57 0.73 19.45
CA LEU A 371 -17.02 2.12 19.53
C LEU A 371 -18.47 2.24 19.95
N LYS A 372 -19.37 1.42 19.38
CA LYS A 372 -20.78 1.40 19.77
C LYS A 372 -20.99 1.11 21.27
N HIS A 373 -20.14 0.26 21.85
CA HIS A 373 -20.25 -0.14 23.26
C HIS A 373 -19.52 0.78 24.24
N ASN A 374 -18.57 1.60 23.79
CA ASN A 374 -17.69 2.38 24.66
C ASN A 374 -17.80 3.90 24.48
N LEU A 375 -18.24 4.43 23.32
CA LEU A 375 -18.30 5.89 23.05
C LEU A 375 -19.22 6.65 23.99
N TRP A 376 -20.35 6.08 24.37
CA TRP A 376 -21.35 6.71 25.23
C TRP A 376 -20.98 6.67 26.73
N ARG A 377 -19.91 5.93 27.09
CA ARG A 377 -19.49 5.70 28.46
C ARG A 377 -18.41 6.71 28.86
N PRO A 378 -18.70 7.65 29.80
CA PRO A 378 -17.77 8.72 30.18
C PRO A 378 -16.51 8.21 30.89
N GLU A 379 -16.53 7.00 31.46
CA GLU A 379 -15.37 6.38 32.06
C GLU A 379 -14.37 5.85 31.05
N CYS A 380 -14.78 5.59 29.80
CA CYS A 380 -13.93 5.05 28.74
C CYS A 380 -13.09 6.12 28.04
N THR A 381 -12.02 5.69 27.38
CA THR A 381 -11.19 6.53 26.51
C THR A 381 -11.09 5.87 25.14
N ILE A 382 -11.32 6.65 24.08
CA ILE A 382 -10.98 6.28 22.70
C ILE A 382 -9.66 6.96 22.37
N LEU A 383 -8.64 6.16 22.07
CA LEU A 383 -7.28 6.64 21.82
C LEU A 383 -6.93 6.49 20.35
N PHE A 384 -6.82 7.59 19.64
CA PHE A 384 -6.34 7.62 18.26
C PHE A 384 -4.81 7.66 18.21
N VAL A 385 -4.23 6.80 17.39
CA VAL A 385 -2.78 6.57 17.30
C VAL A 385 -2.23 6.80 15.90
N GLY A 386 -2.93 7.55 15.09
CA GLY A 386 -2.54 7.86 13.70
C GLY A 386 -3.44 8.92 13.08
N TYR A 387 -3.04 9.37 11.89
CA TYR A 387 -3.79 10.35 11.12
C TYR A 387 -5.21 9.89 10.82
N GLN A 388 -6.15 10.83 10.85
CA GLN A 388 -7.56 10.62 10.52
C GLN A 388 -7.92 11.44 9.28
N ALA A 389 -8.20 10.78 8.17
CA ALA A 389 -8.50 11.44 6.90
C ALA A 389 -9.85 12.16 6.94
N LEU A 390 -9.94 13.26 6.22
CA LEU A 390 -11.18 14.05 6.09
C LEU A 390 -12.33 13.15 5.57
N GLY A 391 -13.51 13.31 6.19
CA GLY A 391 -14.71 12.56 5.82
C GLY A 391 -14.83 11.17 6.49
N THR A 392 -13.87 10.75 7.30
CA THR A 392 -13.93 9.49 8.04
C THR A 392 -14.62 9.63 9.40
N THR A 393 -15.16 8.54 9.91
CA THR A 393 -15.78 8.48 11.26
C THR A 393 -14.77 8.83 12.35
N GLY A 394 -13.52 8.33 12.23
CA GLY A 394 -12.45 8.67 13.17
C GLY A 394 -12.15 10.18 13.19
N ARG A 395 -12.11 10.81 12.01
CA ARG A 395 -11.92 12.26 11.90
C ARG A 395 -13.05 13.05 12.55
N ALA A 396 -14.29 12.66 12.32
CA ALA A 396 -15.43 13.32 12.95
C ALA A 396 -15.36 13.25 14.48
N ILE A 397 -14.93 12.12 15.04
CA ILE A 397 -14.75 11.96 16.49
C ILE A 397 -13.64 12.88 17.01
N VAL A 398 -12.50 12.92 16.34
CA VAL A 398 -11.33 13.74 16.71
C VAL A 398 -11.66 15.24 16.60
N ASP A 399 -12.44 15.65 15.60
CA ASP A 399 -12.91 17.05 15.44
C ASP A 399 -13.97 17.46 16.47
N GLY A 400 -14.35 16.58 17.40
CA GLY A 400 -15.23 16.90 18.53
C GLY A 400 -16.72 16.76 18.24
N ALA A 401 -17.11 15.89 17.29
CA ALA A 401 -18.50 15.51 17.11
C ALA A 401 -19.11 15.05 18.44
N LYS A 402 -20.35 15.47 18.72
CA LYS A 402 -21.08 15.05 19.94
C LYS A 402 -21.81 13.72 19.76
N GLN A 403 -22.05 13.35 18.52
CA GLN A 403 -22.76 12.14 18.16
C GLN A 403 -22.29 11.66 16.78
N ILE A 404 -22.17 10.34 16.60
CA ILE A 404 -21.92 9.70 15.31
C ILE A 404 -22.94 8.62 15.02
N LYS A 405 -23.05 8.20 13.78
CA LYS A 405 -23.96 7.14 13.36
C LYS A 405 -23.21 5.83 13.12
N LEU A 406 -23.44 4.82 13.95
CA LEU A 406 -22.89 3.46 13.78
C LEU A 406 -24.01 2.46 13.53
N PHE A 407 -23.89 1.64 12.50
CA PHE A 407 -24.90 0.63 12.12
C PHE A 407 -26.34 1.18 11.97
N GLY A 408 -26.46 2.47 11.62
CA GLY A 408 -27.73 3.14 11.47
C GLY A 408 -28.28 3.77 12.76
N GLU A 409 -27.65 3.56 13.90
CA GLU A 409 -28.04 4.11 15.20
C GLU A 409 -27.19 5.31 15.57
N PRO A 410 -27.77 6.41 16.12
CA PRO A 410 -27.01 7.51 16.69
C PRO A 410 -26.36 7.09 18.00
N ILE A 411 -25.07 7.37 18.16
CA ILE A 411 -24.31 7.08 19.38
C ILE A 411 -23.70 8.38 19.90
N ASP A 412 -24.01 8.74 21.13
CA ASP A 412 -23.45 9.92 21.79
C ASP A 412 -21.97 9.68 22.15
N ILE A 413 -21.16 10.74 22.08
CA ILE A 413 -19.76 10.70 22.42
C ILE A 413 -19.58 11.37 23.79
N ASN A 414 -19.53 10.55 24.83
CA ASN A 414 -19.27 10.95 26.22
C ASN A 414 -17.90 10.47 26.70
N ALA A 415 -17.30 9.49 26.02
CA ALA A 415 -15.96 8.98 26.32
C ALA A 415 -14.91 10.09 26.11
N GLU A 416 -13.81 9.99 26.85
CA GLU A 416 -12.62 10.80 26.61
C GLU A 416 -12.05 10.46 25.21
N ILE A 417 -11.77 11.50 24.42
CA ILE A 417 -11.06 11.34 23.13
C ILE A 417 -9.62 11.79 23.32
N ALA A 418 -8.69 10.86 23.17
CA ALA A 418 -7.25 11.11 23.29
C ALA A 418 -6.55 10.82 21.95
N GLN A 419 -5.41 11.47 21.74
CA GLN A 419 -4.55 11.26 20.59
C GLN A 419 -3.13 11.02 21.08
N LEU A 420 -2.41 10.09 20.46
CA LEU A 420 -0.99 9.85 20.71
C LEU A 420 -0.19 10.72 19.73
N SER A 421 0.63 11.64 20.27
CA SER A 421 1.41 12.58 19.46
C SER A 421 2.59 11.90 18.76
N GLY A 422 3.02 12.43 17.59
CA GLY A 422 4.26 12.03 16.92
C GLY A 422 4.28 10.63 16.31
N ALA A 423 3.15 9.93 16.31
CA ALA A 423 3.05 8.56 15.82
C ALA A 423 2.78 8.53 14.30
N SER A 424 3.76 8.84 13.45
CA SER A 424 3.67 8.70 11.99
C SER A 424 4.54 7.56 11.46
N GLY A 425 4.04 6.85 10.44
CA GLY A 425 4.80 5.84 9.71
C GLY A 425 5.80 6.42 8.73
N HIS A 426 5.44 7.56 8.11
CA HIS A 426 6.27 8.24 7.10
C HIS A 426 7.27 9.21 7.71
N ALA A 427 8.35 9.43 6.98
CA ALA A 427 9.28 10.52 7.25
C ALA A 427 8.57 11.88 7.16
N ASP A 428 8.96 12.80 8.05
CA ASP A 428 8.58 14.20 7.93
C ASP A 428 9.46 14.94 6.90
N LYS A 429 9.24 16.25 6.72
CA LYS A 429 10.04 17.07 5.81
C LYS A 429 11.55 16.93 6.06
N ASN A 430 12.00 16.87 7.32
CA ASN A 430 13.41 16.69 7.64
C ASN A 430 13.92 15.30 7.23
N GLY A 431 13.12 14.26 7.45
CA GLY A 431 13.44 12.90 7.05
C GLY A 431 13.55 12.76 5.52
N LEU A 432 12.58 13.31 4.78
CA LEU A 432 12.58 13.34 3.32
C LEU A 432 13.80 14.11 2.76
N LEU A 433 14.10 15.28 3.32
CA LEU A 433 15.27 16.08 2.94
C LEU A 433 16.58 15.34 3.28
N ARG A 434 16.66 14.66 4.43
CA ARG A 434 17.82 13.85 4.79
C ARG A 434 18.03 12.72 3.78
N TRP A 435 16.95 12.06 3.37
CA TRP A 435 17.01 10.97 2.42
C TRP A 435 17.51 11.43 1.05
N ILE A 436 16.91 12.48 0.47
CA ILE A 436 17.34 12.99 -0.86
C ILE A 436 18.72 13.63 -0.83
N ASN A 437 19.13 14.27 0.28
CA ASN A 437 20.47 14.85 0.41
C ASN A 437 21.55 13.80 0.73
N SER A 438 21.21 12.53 0.85
CA SER A 438 22.20 11.46 1.03
C SER A 438 22.89 11.04 -0.27
N PHE A 439 22.36 11.44 -1.43
CA PHE A 439 23.01 11.20 -2.72
C PHE A 439 24.28 12.01 -2.84
N GLU A 440 25.42 11.35 -3.14
CA GLU A 440 26.74 11.98 -3.25
C GLU A 440 26.81 12.95 -4.44
N LYS A 441 26.13 12.61 -5.53
CA LYS A 441 25.88 13.48 -6.68
C LYS A 441 24.37 13.67 -6.80
N LYS A 442 23.94 14.91 -7.03
CA LYS A 442 22.53 15.20 -7.28
C LYS A 442 22.05 14.42 -8.50
N PRO A 443 20.89 13.75 -8.40
CA PRO A 443 20.23 13.15 -9.57
C PRO A 443 20.00 14.17 -10.69
N ASP A 444 20.04 13.71 -11.91
CA ASP A 444 19.75 14.56 -13.08
C ASP A 444 18.30 15.08 -13.01
N LYS A 445 17.35 14.30 -12.42
CA LYS A 445 15.98 14.74 -12.14
C LYS A 445 15.36 14.04 -10.94
N VAL A 446 14.53 14.80 -10.20
CA VAL A 446 13.72 14.30 -9.08
C VAL A 446 12.25 14.46 -9.42
N PHE A 447 11.50 13.37 -9.40
CA PHE A 447 10.05 13.33 -9.54
C PHE A 447 9.42 13.20 -8.16
N VAL A 448 8.62 14.18 -7.77
CA VAL A 448 7.95 14.24 -6.47
C VAL A 448 6.53 13.73 -6.63
N VAL A 449 6.22 12.63 -5.95
CA VAL A 449 4.93 11.92 -6.04
C VAL A 449 4.39 11.62 -4.63
N HIS A 450 3.27 10.93 -4.54
CA HIS A 450 2.71 10.40 -3.30
C HIS A 450 2.58 11.49 -2.21
N GLY A 451 1.80 12.52 -2.50
CA GLY A 451 1.51 13.64 -1.63
C GLY A 451 0.26 14.38 -2.08
N GLU A 452 -0.39 15.09 -1.15
CA GLU A 452 -1.50 15.97 -1.51
C GLU A 452 -1.04 17.03 -2.51
N ASP A 453 -1.96 17.50 -3.36
CA ASP A 453 -1.72 18.45 -4.47
C ASP A 453 -0.77 19.61 -4.06
N SER A 454 -1.12 20.34 -2.99
CA SER A 454 -0.29 21.45 -2.52
C SER A 454 1.05 21.01 -1.91
N VAL A 455 1.09 19.82 -1.30
CA VAL A 455 2.31 19.31 -0.66
C VAL A 455 3.35 18.92 -1.70
N CYS A 456 2.93 18.27 -2.80
CA CYS A 456 3.81 17.97 -3.93
C CYS A 456 4.45 19.24 -4.50
N ASP A 457 3.63 20.30 -4.71
CA ASP A 457 4.12 21.56 -5.25
C ASP A 457 5.08 22.28 -4.29
N GLU A 458 4.70 22.39 -2.99
CA GLU A 458 5.52 23.03 -1.96
C GLU A 458 6.86 22.33 -1.76
N PHE A 459 6.85 20.99 -1.74
CA PHE A 459 8.08 20.21 -1.57
C PHE A 459 8.96 20.27 -2.81
N THR A 460 8.38 20.24 -4.01
CA THR A 460 9.09 20.44 -5.28
C THR A 460 9.77 21.80 -5.32
N GLU A 461 9.05 22.87 -4.93
CA GLU A 461 9.63 24.22 -4.88
C GLU A 461 10.77 24.33 -3.85
N CYS A 462 10.61 23.71 -2.68
CA CYS A 462 11.66 23.62 -1.67
C CYS A 462 12.93 22.93 -2.24
N LEU A 463 12.78 21.79 -2.93
CA LEU A 463 13.90 21.08 -3.55
C LEU A 463 14.62 21.94 -4.60
N LYS A 464 13.89 22.71 -5.39
CA LYS A 464 14.45 23.62 -6.40
C LYS A 464 15.14 24.81 -5.78
N SER A 465 14.41 25.59 -4.97
CA SER A 465 14.85 26.91 -4.51
C SER A 465 15.88 26.85 -3.38
N GLU A 466 15.73 25.90 -2.44
CA GLU A 466 16.59 25.80 -1.27
C GLU A 466 17.75 24.83 -1.46
N TYR A 467 17.52 23.74 -2.22
CA TYR A 467 18.50 22.68 -2.38
C TYR A 467 19.07 22.55 -3.79
N GLY A 468 18.52 23.28 -4.79
CA GLY A 468 19.04 23.33 -6.15
C GLY A 468 18.96 21.99 -6.91
N TYR A 469 17.91 21.21 -6.67
CA TYR A 469 17.58 20.02 -7.47
C TYR A 469 16.79 20.42 -8.72
N ASP A 470 16.94 19.69 -9.82
CA ASP A 470 15.98 19.72 -10.91
C ASP A 470 14.82 18.79 -10.53
N ALA A 471 13.77 19.33 -9.89
CA ALA A 471 12.65 18.59 -9.37
C ALA A 471 11.36 18.95 -10.12
N VAL A 472 10.42 18.01 -10.21
CA VAL A 472 9.08 18.21 -10.79
C VAL A 472 8.06 17.34 -10.06
N ALA A 473 6.86 17.85 -9.82
CA ALA A 473 5.71 17.05 -9.42
C ALA A 473 4.92 16.69 -10.71
N PRO A 474 5.01 15.44 -11.21
CA PRO A 474 4.30 15.04 -12.40
C PRO A 474 2.80 14.89 -12.13
N TYR A 475 1.97 15.28 -13.09
CA TYR A 475 0.55 14.93 -13.07
C TYR A 475 0.31 13.55 -13.69
N THR A 476 -0.79 12.93 -13.34
CA THR A 476 -1.14 11.61 -13.84
C THR A 476 -1.17 11.60 -15.38
N GLY A 477 -0.55 10.62 -16.01
CA GLY A 477 -0.32 10.54 -17.45
C GLY A 477 0.92 11.27 -17.95
N ALA A 478 1.70 11.94 -17.09
CA ALA A 478 2.98 12.51 -17.48
C ALA A 478 3.95 11.41 -17.93
N GLU A 479 4.71 11.67 -18.99
CA GLU A 479 5.63 10.70 -19.60
C GLU A 479 6.96 11.38 -19.93
N TYR A 480 8.06 10.70 -19.61
CA TYR A 480 9.42 11.16 -19.81
C TYR A 480 10.27 10.13 -20.56
N ASP A 481 11.06 10.60 -21.53
CA ASP A 481 12.13 9.84 -22.13
C ASP A 481 13.38 10.00 -21.25
N LEU A 482 13.79 8.92 -20.60
CA LEU A 482 14.92 8.93 -19.68
C LEU A 482 16.29 8.78 -20.41
N THR A 483 16.27 8.36 -21.67
CA THR A 483 17.49 8.27 -22.49
C THR A 483 17.89 9.65 -22.99
N LYS A 484 16.91 10.44 -23.45
CA LYS A 484 17.10 11.79 -24.00
C LYS A 484 16.91 12.92 -22.99
N PHE A 485 16.41 12.58 -21.80
CA PHE A 485 16.09 13.57 -20.78
C PHE A 485 14.99 14.57 -21.20
N GLU A 486 13.94 14.07 -21.87
CA GLU A 486 12.88 14.91 -22.42
C GLU A 486 11.52 14.59 -21.80
N CYS A 487 10.72 15.62 -21.53
CA CYS A 487 9.32 15.47 -21.19
C CYS A 487 8.52 15.23 -22.49
N ILE A 488 7.90 14.06 -22.62
CA ILE A 488 7.06 13.71 -23.76
C ILE A 488 5.63 14.25 -23.57
N SER A 489 5.12 14.14 -22.33
CA SER A 489 3.78 14.60 -21.94
C SER A 489 3.79 15.14 -20.52
N GLU A 490 3.14 16.28 -20.29
CA GLU A 490 2.99 16.87 -18.94
C GLU A 490 1.89 16.19 -18.09
N GLY A 491 1.13 15.26 -18.65
CA GLY A 491 0.02 14.63 -17.98
C GLY A 491 -1.26 15.46 -17.94
N ASN A 492 -2.24 15.02 -17.16
CA ASN A 492 -3.56 15.63 -17.06
C ASN A 492 -3.72 16.37 -15.73
N ARG A 493 -3.97 17.69 -15.80
CA ARG A 493 -4.21 18.57 -14.64
C ARG A 493 -5.70 18.75 -14.31
N GLU A 494 -6.60 18.05 -15.00
CA GLU A 494 -8.03 18.18 -14.76
C GLU A 494 -8.43 17.46 -13.47
N LYS A 495 -8.95 18.24 -12.52
CA LYS A 495 -9.50 17.69 -11.27
C LYS A 495 -10.82 16.95 -11.56
N LYS A 496 -11.04 15.82 -10.88
CA LYS A 496 -12.32 15.11 -10.94
C LYS A 496 -13.45 16.09 -10.68
N SER A 497 -14.36 16.27 -11.63
CA SER A 497 -15.60 16.98 -11.34
C SER A 497 -16.31 16.20 -10.22
N ARG A 498 -16.89 16.89 -9.22
CA ARG A 498 -17.75 16.29 -8.17
C ARG A 498 -18.98 15.62 -8.80
N ARG A 499 -18.75 14.63 -9.65
CA ARG A 499 -19.79 13.70 -10.06
C ARG A 499 -19.99 12.74 -8.91
N THR A 500 -21.21 12.69 -8.38
CA THR A 500 -21.73 11.54 -7.64
C THR A 500 -21.05 10.28 -8.16
N VAL A 501 -20.37 9.55 -7.26
CA VAL A 501 -19.67 8.30 -7.54
C VAL A 501 -20.63 7.37 -8.27
N THR A 502 -20.72 7.49 -9.57
CA THR A 502 -21.16 6.41 -10.42
C THR A 502 -19.92 5.54 -10.57
N THR A 503 -19.81 4.56 -9.67
CA THR A 503 -18.86 3.46 -9.81
C THR A 503 -18.80 3.08 -11.28
N LYS A 504 -17.61 3.30 -11.91
CA LYS A 504 -17.35 2.82 -13.28
C LYS A 504 -17.75 1.36 -13.28
N ARG A 505 -18.72 1.04 -14.09
CA ARG A 505 -19.38 -0.24 -14.18
C ARG A 505 -18.38 -1.22 -14.73
N ASN A 506 -17.85 -2.06 -13.87
CA ASN A 506 -17.08 -3.20 -14.35
C ASN A 506 -18.04 -4.06 -15.20
N GLN A 507 -17.72 -4.25 -16.46
CA GLN A 507 -18.51 -5.05 -17.40
C GLN A 507 -18.33 -6.56 -17.10
N GLY A 508 -18.17 -6.91 -15.86
CA GLY A 508 -18.23 -8.22 -15.24
C GLY A 508 -17.61 -9.36 -16.06
N VAL A 509 -18.43 -10.30 -16.45
CA VAL A 509 -18.02 -11.52 -17.18
C VAL A 509 -17.52 -11.22 -18.58
N PHE A 510 -18.07 -10.20 -19.27
CA PHE A 510 -17.64 -9.82 -20.61
C PHE A 510 -16.24 -9.19 -20.62
N ALA A 511 -15.91 -8.37 -19.62
CA ALA A 511 -14.56 -7.82 -19.48
C ALA A 511 -13.51 -8.92 -19.23
N ARG A 512 -13.87 -9.95 -18.42
CA ARG A 512 -13.01 -11.14 -18.22
C ARG A 512 -12.82 -11.92 -19.52
N LEU A 513 -13.86 -12.02 -20.35
CA LEU A 513 -13.77 -12.68 -21.67
C LEU A 513 -12.86 -11.89 -22.61
N LEU A 514 -12.97 -10.56 -22.65
CA LEU A 514 -12.08 -9.70 -23.44
C LEU A 514 -10.63 -9.82 -22.97
N ALA A 515 -10.39 -9.81 -21.67
CA ALA A 515 -9.05 -10.00 -21.09
C ALA A 515 -8.46 -11.38 -21.47
N ALA A 516 -9.28 -12.44 -21.46
CA ALA A 516 -8.85 -13.76 -21.91
C ALA A 516 -8.49 -13.77 -23.41
N GLY A 517 -9.25 -13.03 -24.26
CA GLY A 517 -8.92 -12.84 -25.66
C GLY A 517 -7.61 -12.08 -25.88
N GLN A 518 -7.39 -10.99 -25.15
CA GLN A 518 -6.12 -10.24 -25.19
C GLN A 518 -4.94 -11.12 -24.79
N ARG A 519 -5.07 -11.86 -23.68
CA ARG A 519 -4.05 -12.83 -23.26
C ARG A 519 -3.78 -13.88 -24.34
N LEU A 520 -4.81 -14.39 -25.03
CA LEU A 520 -4.64 -15.34 -26.11
C LEU A 520 -3.77 -14.74 -27.23
N MET A 521 -4.00 -13.47 -27.60
CA MET A 521 -3.19 -12.76 -28.58
C MET A 521 -1.73 -12.63 -28.15
N THR A 522 -1.47 -12.30 -26.87
CA THR A 522 -0.11 -12.26 -26.31
C THR A 522 0.58 -13.62 -26.42
N VAL A 523 -0.13 -14.71 -26.06
CA VAL A 523 0.40 -16.08 -26.19
C VAL A 523 0.70 -16.45 -27.64
N ILE A 524 -0.15 -16.03 -28.59
CA ILE A 524 0.10 -16.23 -30.04
C ILE A 524 1.40 -15.54 -30.44
N ASN A 525 1.58 -14.27 -30.07
CA ASN A 525 2.78 -13.49 -30.41
C ASN A 525 4.05 -14.10 -29.79
N HIS A 526 4.00 -14.59 -28.56
CA HIS A 526 5.14 -15.27 -27.91
C HIS A 526 5.53 -16.61 -28.59
N ASN A 527 4.62 -17.19 -29.38
CA ASN A 527 4.89 -18.41 -30.15
C ASN A 527 5.34 -18.11 -31.59
N GLU A 528 5.56 -16.87 -31.97
CA GLU A 528 6.12 -16.50 -33.27
C GLU A 528 7.51 -17.16 -33.42
N GLY A 529 7.72 -17.88 -34.52
CA GLY A 529 8.94 -18.68 -34.76
C GLY A 529 8.91 -20.10 -34.17
N GLY A 530 7.82 -20.52 -33.54
CA GLY A 530 7.62 -21.89 -33.07
C GLY A 530 7.55 -22.90 -34.22
N THR A 531 7.60 -24.21 -33.87
CA THR A 531 7.55 -25.26 -34.90
C THR A 531 6.20 -25.25 -35.64
N ASN A 532 6.20 -25.46 -36.97
CA ASN A 532 4.97 -25.51 -37.73
C ASN A 532 3.93 -26.51 -37.21
N LYS A 533 4.38 -27.61 -36.60
CA LYS A 533 3.53 -28.64 -36.02
C LYS A 533 2.81 -28.14 -34.76
N ASP A 534 3.53 -27.43 -33.90
CA ASP A 534 2.96 -26.91 -32.65
C ASP A 534 2.04 -25.72 -32.93
N LEU A 535 2.43 -24.85 -33.85
CA LEU A 535 1.60 -23.74 -34.30
C LEU A 535 0.29 -24.19 -34.95
N ALA A 536 0.34 -25.24 -35.80
CA ALA A 536 -0.87 -25.81 -36.40
C ALA A 536 -1.81 -26.39 -35.34
N LYS A 537 -1.28 -27.15 -34.39
CA LYS A 537 -2.06 -27.70 -33.27
C LYS A 537 -2.70 -26.60 -32.41
N PHE A 538 -1.98 -25.53 -32.15
CA PHE A 538 -2.50 -24.39 -31.39
C PHE A 538 -3.62 -23.66 -32.16
N ALA A 539 -3.43 -23.42 -33.46
CA ALA A 539 -4.44 -22.84 -34.31
C ALA A 539 -5.73 -23.69 -34.34
N ASP A 540 -5.62 -25.01 -34.47
CA ASP A 540 -6.76 -25.93 -34.43
C ASP A 540 -7.55 -25.83 -33.12
N GLN A 541 -6.86 -25.70 -31.97
CA GLN A 541 -7.49 -25.52 -30.68
C GLN A 541 -8.26 -24.19 -30.57
N ILE A 542 -7.70 -23.10 -31.07
CA ILE A 542 -8.36 -21.79 -31.11
C ILE A 542 -9.60 -21.85 -32.01
N ASN A 543 -9.46 -22.41 -33.21
CA ASN A 543 -10.58 -22.55 -34.14
C ASN A 543 -11.73 -23.38 -33.56
N ALA A 544 -11.41 -24.51 -32.91
CA ALA A 544 -12.41 -25.35 -32.24
C ALA A 544 -13.13 -24.58 -31.10
N LEU A 545 -12.42 -23.70 -30.39
CA LEU A 545 -13.04 -22.85 -29.38
C LEU A 545 -13.97 -21.80 -30.00
N CYS A 546 -13.54 -21.16 -31.10
CA CYS A 546 -14.34 -20.21 -31.85
C CYS A 546 -15.62 -20.86 -32.39
N ASP A 547 -15.50 -21.99 -33.09
CA ASP A 547 -16.64 -22.74 -33.63
C ASP A 547 -17.66 -23.13 -32.57
N LYS A 548 -17.22 -23.46 -31.37
CA LYS A 548 -18.08 -23.81 -30.23
C LYS A 548 -18.91 -22.63 -29.74
N TRP A 549 -18.41 -21.40 -29.83
CA TRP A 549 -19.02 -20.21 -29.23
C TRP A 549 -19.52 -19.19 -30.24
N ASP A 550 -19.21 -19.37 -31.52
CA ASP A 550 -19.77 -18.56 -32.60
C ASP A 550 -21.27 -18.93 -32.77
N ARG A 551 -22.15 -17.95 -32.46
CA ARG A 551 -23.62 -18.12 -32.46
C ARG A 551 -24.27 -17.33 -33.56
#